data_3c6552ff5eec8a70e197f28cad3b5687
#
_entry.id   3c6552ff5eec8a70e197f28cad3b5687
#
_cell.length_a   1.000
_cell.length_b   1.000
_cell.length_c   1.000
_cell.angle_alpha   90.00
_cell.angle_beta   90.00
_cell.angle_gamma   90.00
#
_symmetry.space_group_name_H-M   'P 1'
#
loop_
_entity.id
_entity.type
_entity.pdbx_description
1 polymer ?
#
loop_
_entity_poly.entity_id
_entity_poly.type
_entity_poly.pdbx_seq_one_letter_code
_entity_poly.pdbx_strand_id
1 'polypeptide(L)'
;MRPFLLLLLAAVLSLPSLAQTSPKKTKVVTKKTAAKTKAKAKPAPVKKAVAPAEEAEAPVVVFKRTTCLGPCPVYSANVFADGRVEYEGQRNVGVVGKKEFTLPITTVAEMLRLSQEAHFDQLKDVYTKGATDLPSTIVAVLLPSGQMKAVSVEEGAPEELMGFINYLRAQLDPLAGLVTTSDR
;
A
#
# COMPACT_ATOMS: atom_id res chain seq x y z
N MET A 1 -32.48 18.24 -47.70
CA MET A 1 -33.92 18.15 -47.84
C MET A 1 -34.40 16.87 -47.12
N ARG A 2 -35.06 17.07 -46.12
CA ARG A 2 -36.11 16.38 -45.35
C ARG A 2 -35.79 16.18 -43.88
N PRO A 3 -36.57 16.83 -43.01
CA PRO A 3 -36.56 16.61 -41.56
C PRO A 3 -37.62 15.58 -41.18
N PHE A 4 -37.41 14.84 -40.10
CA PHE A 4 -38.44 14.19 -39.31
C PHE A 4 -38.00 14.26 -37.86
N LEU A 5 -38.50 15.15 -37.09
CA LEU A 5 -39.78 15.31 -36.39
C LEU A 5 -39.98 14.27 -35.28
N LEU A 6 -39.76 14.78 -34.05
CA LEU A 6 -40.49 14.59 -32.79
C LEU A 6 -41.09 13.19 -32.46
N LEU A 7 -40.73 12.69 -31.30
CA LEU A 7 -41.76 12.35 -30.32
C LEU A 7 -41.21 12.32 -28.88
N LEU A 8 -41.76 13.20 -28.07
CA LEU A 8 -41.76 13.26 -26.62
C LEU A 8 -42.45 11.98 -26.05
N LEU A 9 -41.91 11.41 -24.98
CA LEU A 9 -42.74 10.87 -23.94
C LEU A 9 -42.07 11.01 -22.57
N ALA A 10 -42.64 11.91 -21.81
CA ALA A 10 -42.39 12.08 -20.37
C ALA A 10 -43.12 10.93 -19.61
N ALA A 11 -42.45 10.30 -18.70
CA ALA A 11 -43.12 9.53 -17.63
C ALA A 11 -42.44 9.89 -16.30
N VAL A 12 -43.12 10.75 -15.62
CA VAL A 12 -42.99 11.06 -14.19
C VAL A 12 -43.63 9.92 -13.42
N LEU A 13 -42.93 9.30 -12.51
CA LEU A 13 -43.54 8.53 -11.42
C LEU A 13 -42.74 8.73 -10.15
N SER A 14 -43.40 9.40 -9.25
CA SER A 14 -43.13 9.79 -7.92
C SER A 14 -43.15 8.64 -6.91
N LEU A 15 -42.20 8.63 -5.94
CA LEU A 15 -42.28 8.38 -4.49
C LEU A 15 -42.94 7.04 -4.02
N PRO A 16 -42.57 6.49 -2.82
CA PRO A 16 -42.46 7.22 -1.57
C PRO A 16 -41.28 6.89 -0.65
N SER A 17 -40.95 7.87 0.16
CA SER A 17 -40.31 7.88 1.46
C SER A 17 -40.87 6.82 2.42
N LEU A 18 -40.00 6.08 3.09
CA LEU A 18 -40.33 5.39 4.34
C LEU A 18 -39.21 5.69 5.35
N ALA A 19 -39.57 6.60 6.23
CA ALA A 19 -38.90 6.86 7.50
C ALA A 19 -39.26 5.73 8.51
N GLN A 20 -38.49 5.71 9.61
CA GLN A 20 -38.71 5.02 10.89
C GLN A 20 -37.79 3.80 11.05
N THR A 21 -37.09 3.57 12.16
CA THR A 21 -37.34 3.95 13.56
C THR A 21 -36.11 3.65 14.36
N SER A 22 -35.78 4.54 15.30
CA SER A 22 -34.86 4.27 16.40
C SER A 22 -35.62 3.49 17.50
N PRO A 23 -35.00 2.55 18.19
CA PRO A 23 -35.38 2.35 19.56
C PRO A 23 -34.21 2.35 20.56
N LYS A 24 -34.42 3.19 21.54
CA LYS A 24 -34.42 2.95 23.00
C LYS A 24 -33.12 2.54 23.70
N LYS A 25 -32.73 3.51 24.48
CA LYS A 25 -31.93 3.36 25.71
C LYS A 25 -32.54 2.31 26.66
N THR A 26 -31.67 1.41 27.15
CA THR A 26 -31.97 0.69 28.39
C THR A 26 -30.91 1.04 29.42
N LYS A 27 -31.34 1.71 30.47
CA LYS A 27 -30.65 1.83 31.76
C LYS A 27 -31.01 0.63 32.62
N VAL A 28 -30.04 -0.05 33.19
CA VAL A 28 -30.19 -0.82 34.46
C VAL A 28 -28.82 -0.83 35.12
N VAL A 29 -28.66 -0.11 36.16
CA VAL A 29 -28.75 -0.34 37.59
C VAL A 29 -27.49 -0.96 38.23
N THR A 30 -26.89 -0.11 39.02
CA THR A 30 -25.86 -0.32 40.05
C THR A 30 -26.14 -1.48 41.00
N LYS A 31 -25.09 -2.24 41.36
CA LYS A 31 -25.03 -2.83 42.70
C LYS A 31 -23.59 -2.79 43.23
N LYS A 32 -23.43 -1.96 44.26
CA LYS A 32 -22.27 -1.90 45.15
C LYS A 32 -22.19 -3.19 45.97
N THR A 33 -21.01 -3.79 46.10
CA THR A 33 -20.66 -4.53 47.33
C THR A 33 -19.18 -4.30 47.60
N ALA A 34 -18.92 -3.73 48.76
CA ALA A 34 -17.61 -3.51 49.32
C ALA A 34 -17.15 -4.76 50.09
N ALA A 35 -15.92 -5.17 49.92
CA ALA A 35 -15.19 -5.94 50.91
C ALA A 35 -13.72 -5.54 50.91
N LYS A 36 -13.29 -5.14 52.07
CA LYS A 36 -12.01 -4.58 52.47
C LYS A 36 -11.11 -5.72 52.91
N THR A 37 -9.94 -5.89 52.34
CA THR A 37 -8.86 -6.60 53.01
C THR A 37 -7.51 -5.95 52.66
N LYS A 38 -6.83 -5.48 53.72
CA LYS A 38 -5.48 -4.95 53.71
C LYS A 38 -4.49 -6.12 53.57
N ALA A 39 -3.53 -6.02 52.66
CA ALA A 39 -2.21 -6.58 52.86
C ALA A 39 -1.18 -5.74 52.12
N LYS A 40 -0.21 -5.32 52.89
CA LYS A 40 0.89 -4.39 52.60
C LYS A 40 2.04 -5.23 52.02
N ALA A 41 2.39 -4.98 50.77
CA ALA A 41 3.70 -5.36 50.24
C ALA A 41 4.14 -4.29 49.22
N LYS A 42 5.28 -3.69 49.51
CA LYS A 42 5.96 -2.66 48.76
C LYS A 42 6.77 -3.34 47.65
N PRO A 43 6.49 -3.07 46.35
CA PRO A 43 7.43 -3.39 45.29
C PRO A 43 8.31 -2.18 45.02
N ALA A 44 9.60 -2.42 44.92
CA ALA A 44 10.59 -1.44 44.42
C ALA A 44 10.29 -1.00 42.99
N PRO A 45 10.66 0.20 42.60
CA PRO A 45 10.45 0.66 41.22
C PRO A 45 11.49 -0.01 40.32
N VAL A 46 11.05 -0.99 39.55
CA VAL A 46 11.77 -1.43 38.36
C VAL A 46 11.65 -0.29 37.35
N LYS A 47 12.69 0.50 37.21
CA LYS A 47 12.89 1.41 36.08
C LYS A 47 12.98 0.53 34.82
N LYS A 48 11.85 0.25 34.21
CA LYS A 48 11.80 -0.18 32.82
C LYS A 48 12.26 1.02 32.01
N ALA A 49 13.50 0.96 31.55
CA ALA A 49 13.98 1.90 30.52
C ALA A 49 13.03 1.73 29.34
N VAL A 50 12.14 2.71 29.17
CA VAL A 50 11.40 2.90 27.94
C VAL A 50 12.48 3.32 26.94
N ALA A 51 12.89 2.40 26.07
CA ALA A 51 13.60 2.77 24.88
C ALA A 51 12.73 3.84 24.16
N PRO A 52 13.33 4.91 23.61
CA PRO A 52 12.59 5.86 22.82
C PRO A 52 11.79 5.05 21.80
N ALA A 53 10.49 5.29 21.69
CA ALA A 53 9.71 4.83 20.56
C ALA A 53 10.41 5.45 19.34
N GLU A 54 11.16 4.64 18.61
CA GLU A 54 11.70 4.98 17.31
C GLU A 54 10.48 5.40 16.49
N GLU A 55 10.37 6.69 16.20
CA GLU A 55 9.36 7.18 15.26
C GLU A 55 9.54 6.34 14.01
N ALA A 56 8.57 5.50 13.70
CA ALA A 56 8.65 4.58 12.59
C ALA A 56 8.82 5.43 11.33
N GLU A 57 10.06 5.55 10.86
CA GLU A 57 10.41 6.31 9.68
C GLU A 57 9.58 5.78 8.51
N ALA A 58 8.91 6.66 7.78
CA ALA A 58 8.09 6.25 6.64
C ALA A 58 8.99 5.73 5.50
N PRO A 59 8.58 4.69 4.77
CA PRO A 59 9.34 4.22 3.63
C PRO A 59 9.44 5.31 2.56
N VAL A 60 10.59 5.41 1.91
CA VAL A 60 10.81 6.35 0.80
C VAL A 60 10.39 5.79 -0.55
N VAL A 61 10.40 4.45 -0.69
CA VAL A 61 9.87 3.74 -1.85
C VAL A 61 9.08 2.53 -1.38
N VAL A 62 7.88 2.34 -1.91
CA VAL A 62 7.09 1.11 -1.76
C VAL A 62 6.94 0.46 -3.13
N PHE A 63 7.24 -0.82 -3.19
CA PHE A 63 7.11 -1.62 -4.41
C PHE A 63 6.23 -2.83 -4.15
N LYS A 64 5.26 -3.08 -5.01
CA LYS A 64 4.35 -4.22 -4.88
C LYS A 64 4.03 -4.84 -6.22
N ARG A 65 4.08 -6.16 -6.28
CA ARG A 65 3.62 -6.96 -7.42
C ARG A 65 2.36 -7.73 -7.02
N THR A 66 1.34 -7.66 -7.87
CA THR A 66 0.04 -8.29 -7.62
C THR A 66 -0.12 -9.61 -8.37
N THR A 67 -1.21 -10.29 -8.10
CA THR A 67 -1.54 -11.56 -8.75
C THR A 67 -1.90 -11.34 -10.23
N CYS A 68 -1.81 -12.42 -11.03
CA CYS A 68 -2.39 -12.55 -12.36
C CYS A 68 -3.07 -13.91 -12.50
N LEU A 69 -3.62 -14.22 -13.66
CA LEU A 69 -4.20 -15.54 -13.95
C LEU A 69 -3.14 -16.67 -13.99
N GLY A 70 -1.85 -16.36 -13.97
CA GLY A 70 -0.74 -17.31 -14.06
C GLY A 70 0.18 -17.33 -12.83
N PRO A 71 1.39 -17.85 -12.95
CA PRO A 71 2.39 -17.94 -11.88
C PRO A 71 3.13 -16.62 -11.64
N CYS A 72 2.43 -15.50 -11.61
CA CYS A 72 3.04 -14.20 -11.33
C CYS A 72 3.55 -14.14 -9.89
N PRO A 73 4.76 -13.64 -9.65
CA PRO A 73 5.27 -13.43 -8.32
C PRO A 73 4.49 -12.32 -7.61
N VAL A 74 4.13 -12.58 -6.36
CA VAL A 74 3.36 -11.66 -5.52
C VAL A 74 4.17 -11.36 -4.26
N TYR A 75 4.60 -10.12 -4.12
CA TYR A 75 5.32 -9.63 -2.95
C TYR A 75 5.21 -8.11 -2.82
N SER A 76 5.56 -7.61 -1.66
CA SER A 76 5.75 -6.18 -1.38
C SER A 76 7.10 -5.93 -0.72
N ALA A 77 7.66 -4.75 -0.96
CA ALA A 77 8.87 -4.26 -0.34
C ALA A 77 8.72 -2.79 0.02
N ASN A 78 8.94 -2.45 1.28
CA ASN A 78 9.02 -1.09 1.78
C ASN A 78 10.51 -0.76 1.95
N VAL A 79 11.01 0.19 1.19
CA VAL A 79 12.42 0.63 1.22
C VAL A 79 12.51 1.92 2.01
N PHE A 80 13.42 1.95 2.98
CA PHE A 80 13.67 3.10 3.87
C PHE A 80 14.92 3.87 3.45
N ALA A 81 15.05 5.11 3.91
CA ALA A 81 16.15 5.98 3.54
C ALA A 81 17.53 5.45 3.99
N ASP A 82 17.57 4.70 5.09
CA ASP A 82 18.76 4.06 5.65
C ASP A 82 19.20 2.79 4.89
N GLY A 83 18.42 2.34 3.90
CA GLY A 83 18.67 1.11 3.13
C GLY A 83 17.94 -0.11 3.67
N ARG A 84 17.26 -0.03 4.79
CA ARG A 84 16.44 -1.11 5.31
C ARG A 84 15.29 -1.40 4.36
N VAL A 85 14.97 -2.69 4.17
CA VAL A 85 13.87 -3.16 3.31
C VAL A 85 13.02 -4.13 4.10
N GLU A 86 11.79 -3.74 4.36
CA GLU A 86 10.76 -4.65 4.89
C GLU A 86 10.08 -5.34 3.72
N TYR A 87 10.33 -6.64 3.60
CA TYR A 87 9.83 -7.47 2.52
C TYR A 87 8.73 -8.40 3.02
N GLU A 88 7.71 -8.61 2.20
CA GLU A 88 6.68 -9.64 2.44
C GLU A 88 6.37 -10.40 1.14
N GLY A 89 6.83 -11.65 1.07
CA GLY A 89 6.55 -12.56 -0.03
C GLY A 89 5.29 -13.38 0.21
N GLN A 90 4.41 -13.45 -0.78
CA GLN A 90 3.11 -14.11 -0.66
C GLN A 90 3.01 -15.37 -1.52
N ARG A 91 3.26 -15.26 -2.82
CA ARG A 91 3.06 -16.35 -3.77
C ARG A 91 4.00 -16.28 -4.95
N ASN A 92 4.43 -17.46 -5.45
CA ASN A 92 5.30 -17.60 -6.61
C ASN A 92 6.64 -16.85 -6.46
N VAL A 93 7.19 -16.85 -5.25
CA VAL A 93 8.47 -16.27 -4.87
C VAL A 93 9.32 -17.32 -4.14
N GLY A 94 10.64 -17.19 -4.20
CA GLY A 94 11.55 -18.10 -3.47
C GLY A 94 11.58 -17.82 -1.98
N VAL A 95 11.31 -16.59 -1.56
CA VAL A 95 11.24 -16.14 -0.16
C VAL A 95 9.81 -15.82 0.20
N VAL A 96 9.17 -16.67 1.01
CA VAL A 96 7.79 -16.49 1.47
C VAL A 96 7.77 -15.93 2.90
N GLY A 97 6.77 -15.08 3.18
CA GLY A 97 6.59 -14.44 4.49
C GLY A 97 7.37 -13.15 4.63
N LYS A 98 7.40 -12.62 5.87
CA LYS A 98 8.08 -11.36 6.19
C LYS A 98 9.55 -11.58 6.40
N LYS A 99 10.38 -10.73 5.80
CA LYS A 99 11.83 -10.69 5.93
C LYS A 99 12.30 -9.23 5.93
N GLU A 100 13.43 -9.01 6.56
CA GLU A 100 14.14 -7.74 6.50
C GLU A 100 15.43 -7.95 5.74
N PHE A 101 15.74 -7.03 4.84
CA PHE A 101 16.97 -6.98 4.06
C PHE A 101 17.59 -5.59 4.15
N THR A 102 18.81 -5.47 3.68
CA THR A 102 19.50 -4.19 3.59
C THR A 102 20.03 -4.00 2.18
N LEU A 103 19.75 -2.85 1.58
CA LEU A 103 20.33 -2.37 0.34
C LEU A 103 21.39 -1.30 0.63
N PRO A 104 22.39 -1.13 -0.23
CA PRO A 104 23.28 0.00 -0.16
C PRO A 104 22.49 1.33 -0.23
N ILE A 105 22.88 2.32 0.57
CA ILE A 105 22.24 3.65 0.56
C ILE A 105 22.35 4.30 -0.84
N THR A 106 23.43 4.03 -1.56
CA THR A 106 23.58 4.47 -2.96
C THR A 106 22.52 3.91 -3.89
N THR A 107 22.06 2.67 -3.65
CA THR A 107 20.95 2.06 -4.41
C THR A 107 19.64 2.77 -4.12
N VAL A 108 19.37 3.11 -2.86
CA VAL A 108 18.17 3.88 -2.49
C VAL A 108 18.21 5.29 -3.07
N ALA A 109 19.37 5.96 -3.03
CA ALA A 109 19.55 7.27 -3.65
C ALA A 109 19.30 7.21 -5.17
N GLU A 110 19.74 6.15 -5.84
CA GLU A 110 19.50 5.94 -7.28
C GLU A 110 18.01 5.67 -7.58
N MET A 111 17.28 4.94 -6.72
CA MET A 111 15.83 4.79 -6.84
C MET A 111 15.12 6.14 -6.82
N LEU A 112 15.49 7.01 -5.89
CA LEU A 112 14.89 8.34 -5.77
C LEU A 112 15.28 9.25 -6.96
N ARG A 113 16.53 9.16 -7.44
CA ARG A 113 16.99 9.91 -8.63
C ARG A 113 16.18 9.51 -9.87
N LEU A 114 16.05 8.20 -10.13
CA LEU A 114 15.29 7.68 -11.27
C LEU A 114 13.80 8.02 -11.20
N SER A 115 13.22 8.07 -9.99
CA SER A 115 11.85 8.53 -9.84
C SER A 115 11.65 10.00 -10.24
N GLN A 116 12.65 10.86 -9.96
CA GLN A 116 12.62 12.26 -10.38
C GLN A 116 12.79 12.39 -11.89
N GLU A 117 13.68 11.61 -12.52
CA GLU A 117 13.84 11.58 -13.98
C GLU A 117 12.58 11.08 -14.69
N ALA A 118 11.85 10.15 -14.09
CA ALA A 118 10.56 9.70 -14.59
C ALA A 118 9.43 10.71 -14.34
N HIS A 119 9.71 11.89 -13.79
CA HIS A 119 8.70 12.89 -13.40
C HIS A 119 7.55 12.28 -12.62
N PHE A 120 7.90 11.46 -11.59
CA PHE A 120 6.94 10.63 -10.87
C PHE A 120 5.79 11.43 -10.25
N ASP A 121 6.02 12.68 -9.87
CA ASP A 121 5.03 13.63 -9.35
C ASP A 121 3.92 13.98 -10.35
N GLN A 122 4.21 13.92 -11.65
CA GLN A 122 3.32 14.31 -12.76
C GLN A 122 2.61 13.10 -13.40
N LEU A 123 2.99 11.88 -13.05
CA LEU A 123 2.41 10.67 -13.63
C LEU A 123 0.93 10.51 -13.26
N LYS A 124 0.18 9.80 -14.08
CA LYS A 124 -1.16 9.34 -13.75
C LYS A 124 -1.09 8.27 -12.66
N ASP A 125 -2.12 8.18 -11.85
CA ASP A 125 -2.16 7.18 -10.77
C ASP A 125 -2.36 5.75 -11.28
N VAL A 126 -2.93 5.58 -12.49
CA VAL A 126 -3.20 4.27 -13.08
C VAL A 126 -2.88 4.25 -14.57
N TYR A 127 -2.14 3.21 -14.99
CA TYR A 127 -1.88 2.85 -16.38
C TYR A 127 -2.42 1.45 -16.67
N THR A 128 -3.50 1.38 -17.46
CA THR A 128 -4.15 0.14 -17.90
C THR A 128 -4.77 0.35 -19.28
N LYS A 129 -4.90 -0.72 -20.04
CA LYS A 129 -5.67 -0.76 -21.30
C LYS A 129 -6.94 -1.59 -21.18
N GLY A 130 -7.27 -2.00 -19.94
CA GLY A 130 -8.50 -2.73 -19.64
C GLY A 130 -8.41 -4.24 -19.75
N ALA A 131 -7.20 -4.80 -19.80
CA ALA A 131 -7.02 -6.25 -19.65
C ALA A 131 -7.33 -6.67 -18.20
N THR A 132 -8.02 -7.79 -18.01
CA THR A 132 -8.53 -8.22 -16.70
C THR A 132 -7.58 -9.14 -15.93
N ASP A 133 -6.61 -9.75 -16.62
CA ASP A 133 -5.82 -10.86 -16.09
C ASP A 133 -4.32 -10.55 -15.96
N LEU A 134 -3.93 -9.29 -16.13
CA LEU A 134 -2.55 -8.85 -16.02
C LEU A 134 -2.15 -8.55 -14.57
N PRO A 135 -0.88 -8.81 -14.20
CA PRO A 135 -0.37 -8.39 -12.91
C PRO A 135 -0.16 -6.87 -12.89
N SER A 136 -0.58 -6.21 -11.84
CA SER A 136 -0.22 -4.82 -11.60
C SER A 136 1.11 -4.73 -10.87
N THR A 137 1.94 -3.77 -11.26
CA THR A 137 3.07 -3.29 -10.46
C THR A 137 2.66 -1.96 -9.84
N ILE A 138 2.65 -1.89 -8.52
CA ILE A 138 2.34 -0.67 -7.78
C ILE A 138 3.63 -0.12 -7.21
N VAL A 139 3.92 1.12 -7.51
CA VAL A 139 5.07 1.85 -6.97
C VAL A 139 4.57 3.08 -6.24
N ALA A 140 5.02 3.30 -5.01
CA ALA A 140 4.81 4.57 -4.33
C ALA A 140 6.17 5.16 -3.94
N VAL A 141 6.29 6.47 -4.07
CA VAL A 141 7.52 7.22 -3.81
C VAL A 141 7.22 8.41 -2.91
N LEU A 142 8.05 8.62 -1.92
CA LEU A 142 8.02 9.82 -1.09
C LEU A 142 8.59 10.99 -1.91
N LEU A 143 7.73 11.92 -2.26
CA LEU A 143 8.10 13.11 -3.03
C LEU A 143 8.86 14.12 -2.17
N PRO A 144 9.63 15.04 -2.78
CA PRO A 144 10.28 16.14 -2.05
C PRO A 144 9.30 17.03 -1.26
N SER A 145 8.03 17.01 -1.63
CA SER A 145 6.94 17.68 -0.88
C SER A 145 6.61 17.03 0.46
N GLY A 146 7.16 15.84 0.75
CA GLY A 146 6.80 15.02 1.91
C GLY A 146 5.55 14.18 1.72
N GLN A 147 4.95 14.17 0.54
CA GLN A 147 3.77 13.37 0.22
C GLN A 147 4.17 12.05 -0.46
N MET A 148 3.50 10.98 -0.11
CA MET A 148 3.63 9.69 -0.79
C MET A 148 2.71 9.68 -2.01
N LYS A 149 3.28 9.52 -3.21
CA LYS A 149 2.51 9.32 -4.46
C LYS A 149 2.60 7.88 -4.89
N ALA A 150 1.47 7.29 -5.26
CA ALA A 150 1.39 5.92 -5.76
C ALA A 150 0.95 5.88 -7.23
N VAL A 151 1.55 4.98 -7.99
CA VAL A 151 1.22 4.71 -9.39
C VAL A 151 1.05 3.20 -9.57
N SER A 152 -0.05 2.79 -10.17
CA SER A 152 -0.34 1.39 -10.54
C SER A 152 -0.18 1.19 -12.04
N VAL A 153 0.61 0.21 -12.43
CA VAL A 153 0.91 -0.09 -13.84
C VAL A 153 0.57 -1.55 -14.14
N GLU A 154 -0.31 -1.73 -15.09
CA GLU A 154 -0.55 -3.01 -15.78
C GLU A 154 0.12 -2.97 -17.16
N GLU A 155 -0.25 -2.00 -17.99
CA GLU A 155 0.31 -1.79 -19.31
C GLU A 155 0.14 -0.34 -19.80
N GLY A 156 0.93 0.06 -20.80
CA GLY A 156 0.77 1.39 -21.43
C GLY A 156 1.38 2.55 -20.64
N ALA A 157 2.27 2.25 -19.71
CA ALA A 157 3.04 3.27 -19.00
C ALA A 157 4.10 3.93 -19.91
N PRO A 158 4.50 5.19 -19.64
CA PRO A 158 5.62 5.85 -20.30
C PRO A 158 6.94 5.08 -20.15
N GLU A 159 7.85 5.25 -21.09
CA GLU A 159 9.13 4.54 -21.12
C GLU A 159 9.99 4.84 -19.88
N GLU A 160 10.01 6.10 -19.46
CA GLU A 160 10.76 6.55 -18.28
C GLU A 160 10.27 5.85 -17.00
N LEU A 161 8.94 5.73 -16.84
CA LEU A 161 8.36 4.98 -15.72
C LEU A 161 8.71 3.49 -15.80
N MET A 162 8.68 2.90 -16.99
CA MET A 162 9.06 1.51 -17.18
C MET A 162 10.55 1.27 -16.89
N GLY A 163 11.42 2.21 -17.26
CA GLY A 163 12.84 2.20 -16.89
C GLY A 163 13.03 2.17 -15.38
N PHE A 164 12.32 3.04 -14.65
CA PHE A 164 12.35 3.07 -13.20
C PHE A 164 11.83 1.77 -12.59
N ILE A 165 10.69 1.26 -13.05
CA ILE A 165 10.12 -0.02 -12.57
C ILE A 165 11.10 -1.19 -12.81
N ASN A 166 11.76 -1.23 -13.96
CA ASN A 166 12.73 -2.27 -14.28
C ASN A 166 13.97 -2.19 -13.38
N TYR A 167 14.42 -0.97 -13.03
CA TYR A 167 15.48 -0.80 -12.05
C TYR A 167 15.05 -1.32 -10.67
N LEU A 168 13.84 -0.97 -10.20
CA LEU A 168 13.31 -1.49 -8.93
C LEU A 168 13.25 -3.02 -8.93
N ARG A 169 12.80 -3.63 -10.01
CA ARG A 169 12.79 -5.10 -10.17
C ARG A 169 14.18 -5.69 -10.08
N ALA A 170 15.16 -5.10 -10.75
CA ALA A 170 16.54 -5.58 -10.71
C ALA A 170 17.12 -5.59 -9.30
N GLN A 171 16.71 -4.68 -8.42
CA GLN A 171 17.15 -4.62 -7.04
C GLN A 171 16.33 -5.49 -6.08
N LEU A 172 15.01 -5.62 -6.30
CA LEU A 172 14.09 -6.22 -5.34
C LEU A 172 13.70 -7.68 -5.69
N ASP A 173 13.66 -8.05 -6.98
CA ASP A 173 13.35 -9.42 -7.39
C ASP A 173 14.37 -10.45 -6.83
N PRO A 174 15.68 -10.18 -6.76
CA PRO A 174 16.63 -11.09 -6.10
C PRO A 174 16.32 -11.31 -4.60
N LEU A 175 15.83 -10.31 -3.89
CA LEU A 175 15.41 -10.43 -2.47
C LEU A 175 14.21 -11.37 -2.33
N ALA A 176 13.35 -11.42 -3.35
CA ALA A 176 12.24 -12.34 -3.44
C ALA A 176 12.64 -13.77 -3.87
N GLY A 177 13.93 -14.02 -4.10
CA GLY A 177 14.43 -15.29 -4.62
C GLY A 177 14.06 -15.54 -6.08
N LEU A 178 13.82 -14.47 -6.84
CA LEU A 178 13.59 -14.53 -8.28
C LEU A 178 14.91 -14.33 -9.00
N VAL A 179 15.27 -15.28 -9.87
CA VAL A 179 16.49 -15.16 -10.68
C VAL A 179 16.20 -14.19 -11.82
N THR A 180 16.93 -13.09 -11.88
CA THR A 180 16.92 -12.22 -13.05
C THR A 180 17.66 -12.92 -14.17
N THR A 181 17.02 -13.05 -15.35
CA THR A 181 17.56 -13.73 -16.53
C THR A 181 18.77 -13.01 -17.17
N SER A 182 19.44 -12.10 -16.44
CA SER A 182 20.66 -11.42 -16.91
C SER A 182 21.94 -12.25 -16.86
N ASP A 183 21.91 -13.46 -16.31
CA ASP A 183 23.09 -14.33 -16.14
C ASP A 183 23.08 -15.57 -17.05
N ARG A 184 22.50 -15.47 -18.27
CA ARG A 184 22.63 -16.49 -19.31
C ARG A 184 23.21 -15.93 -20.60
#